data_0379b5ff3fda16657c61bf27725e19a1
#
_entry.id   0379b5ff3fda16657c61bf27725e19a1
#
_cell.length_a   1.000
_cell.length_b   1.000
_cell.length_c   1.000
_cell.angle_alpha   90.00
_cell.angle_beta   90.00
_cell.angle_gamma   90.00
#
_symmetry.space_group_name_H-M   'P 1'
#
loop_
_entity.id
_entity.type
_entity.pdbx_description
1 polymer ?
#
loop_
_entity_poly.entity_id
_entity_poly.type
_entity_poly.pdbx_seq_one_letter_code
_entity_poly.pdbx_strand_id
1 'polypeptide(L)'
;LGYSATEAWKNYGYTSYSLGVSGAPGSLYKSMLREALTRQHPKVVVFEVNGFLQNDSYYDRTVKLHSWIDNIHNKENRFDTIQEIVPKYEQDNFTNPLKLHHSNWKDIGKCAHTFATRVGMYFAKTSCMKGFSSIAKYSDCPSGKQKKLYFTDKSREYMTDLLEYCKAQGVEKVLFARFPHEKKVKNPQVLCDVKELVESYGYDFASFEGDKELIGINSRDDFYNSEHLNINGSRKFTAYMGKYLSDNYRLNADHSPEIQSAWGECARRADKVISACAKDTDLSLGNHYFEMSVYLPYNFSSSLATNKVADTNNDAKPAKELNTPVKK
;
A
#
# COMPACT_ATOMS: atom_id res chain seq x y z
N LEU A 1 1.03 0.48 4.05
CA LEU A 1 1.82 1.33 4.95
C LEU A 1 1.76 0.88 6.42
N GLY A 2 0.66 0.31 6.90
CA GLY A 2 0.50 -0.03 8.32
C GLY A 2 1.11 -1.37 8.75
N TYR A 3 1.41 -2.28 7.84
CA TYR A 3 1.86 -3.64 8.15
C TYR A 3 3.17 -3.98 7.46
N SER A 4 4.13 -4.49 8.22
CA SER A 4 5.45 -4.93 7.75
C SER A 4 5.58 -6.45 7.80
N ALA A 5 5.68 -7.09 6.65
CA ALA A 5 5.81 -8.54 6.55
C ALA A 5 7.08 -9.07 7.25
N THR A 6 8.18 -8.32 7.21
CA THR A 6 9.44 -8.71 7.88
C THR A 6 9.38 -8.56 9.40
N GLU A 7 8.62 -7.59 9.92
CA GLU A 7 8.35 -7.50 11.37
C GLU A 7 7.44 -8.63 11.84
N ALA A 8 6.41 -8.98 11.06
CA ALA A 8 5.55 -10.13 11.37
C ALA A 8 6.34 -11.45 11.36
N TRP A 9 7.27 -11.61 10.41
CA TRP A 9 8.20 -12.74 10.40
C TRP A 9 9.04 -12.81 11.67
N LYS A 10 9.68 -11.72 12.07
CA LYS A 10 10.54 -11.68 13.27
C LYS A 10 9.77 -12.00 14.55
N ASN A 11 8.55 -11.52 14.66
CA ASN A 11 7.76 -11.65 15.87
C ASN A 11 6.99 -12.97 15.97
N TYR A 12 6.54 -13.51 14.81
CA TYR A 12 5.60 -14.64 14.77
C TYR A 12 5.97 -15.75 13.78
N GLY A 13 7.02 -15.57 12.99
CA GLY A 13 7.40 -16.53 11.96
C GLY A 13 6.45 -16.58 10.76
N TYR A 14 5.58 -15.59 10.55
CA TYR A 14 4.65 -15.63 9.42
C TYR A 14 5.28 -15.16 8.13
N THR A 15 5.12 -15.96 7.08
CA THR A 15 5.38 -15.50 5.71
C THR A 15 4.17 -14.70 5.24
N SER A 16 4.38 -13.47 4.81
CA SER A 16 3.30 -12.58 4.35
C SER A 16 3.76 -11.60 3.29
N TYR A 17 2.82 -10.95 2.63
CA TYR A 17 3.10 -9.94 1.61
C TYR A 17 2.06 -8.82 1.68
N SER A 18 2.50 -7.56 1.59
CA SER A 18 1.61 -6.40 1.48
C SER A 18 1.45 -6.02 0.01
N LEU A 19 0.28 -6.27 -0.55
CA LEU A 19 -0.04 -5.90 -1.92
C LEU A 19 -0.91 -4.64 -1.92
N GLY A 20 -0.45 -3.60 -2.58
CA GLY A 20 -1.21 -2.35 -2.64
C GLY A 20 -0.51 -1.28 -3.45
N VAL A 21 -1.27 -0.28 -3.82
CA VAL A 21 -0.78 0.96 -4.44
C VAL A 21 -1.30 2.16 -3.67
N SER A 22 -0.57 3.28 -3.77
CA SER A 22 -0.92 4.50 -3.03
C SER A 22 -2.30 5.00 -3.41
N GLY A 23 -3.20 5.07 -2.41
CA GLY A 23 -4.57 5.54 -2.61
C GLY A 23 -5.40 4.63 -3.50
N ALA A 24 -5.23 3.31 -3.38
CA ALA A 24 -6.05 2.33 -4.10
C ALA A 24 -7.53 2.46 -3.72
N PRO A 25 -8.43 2.69 -4.68
CA PRO A 25 -9.86 2.53 -4.44
C PRO A 25 -10.22 1.06 -4.23
N GLY A 26 -11.29 0.81 -3.47
CA GLY A 26 -11.78 -0.55 -3.21
C GLY A 26 -12.14 -1.34 -4.46
N SER A 27 -12.49 -0.67 -5.55
CA SER A 27 -12.73 -1.29 -6.86
C SER A 27 -11.55 -2.08 -7.42
N LEU A 28 -10.31 -1.79 -6.98
CA LEU A 28 -9.11 -2.52 -7.40
C LEU A 28 -8.87 -3.80 -6.60
N TYR A 29 -9.50 -3.98 -5.45
CA TYR A 29 -9.13 -5.06 -4.52
C TYR A 29 -9.41 -6.47 -5.08
N LYS A 30 -10.49 -6.64 -5.85
CA LYS A 30 -10.76 -7.90 -6.56
C LYS A 30 -9.63 -8.25 -7.54
N SER A 31 -9.18 -7.27 -8.32
CA SER A 31 -8.08 -7.45 -9.26
C SER A 31 -6.75 -7.75 -8.54
N MET A 32 -6.50 -7.11 -7.40
CA MET A 32 -5.31 -7.40 -6.57
C MET A 32 -5.34 -8.82 -6.02
N LEU A 33 -6.48 -9.27 -5.52
CA LEU A 33 -6.65 -10.64 -5.06
C LEU A 33 -6.50 -11.63 -6.22
N ARG A 34 -7.11 -11.36 -7.38
CA ARG A 34 -6.98 -12.18 -8.59
C ARG A 34 -5.52 -12.35 -9.00
N GLU A 35 -4.73 -11.28 -8.99
CA GLU A 35 -3.28 -11.34 -9.28
C GLU A 35 -2.52 -12.18 -8.24
N ALA A 36 -2.83 -12.01 -6.95
CA ALA A 36 -2.18 -12.76 -5.88
C ALA A 36 -2.46 -14.27 -6.00
N LEU A 37 -3.71 -14.65 -6.27
CA LEU A 37 -4.14 -16.05 -6.36
C LEU A 37 -3.56 -16.80 -7.58
N THR A 38 -3.03 -16.10 -8.59
CA THR A 38 -2.34 -16.75 -9.72
C THR A 38 -1.09 -17.53 -9.28
N ARG A 39 -0.49 -17.17 -8.16
CA ARG A 39 0.79 -17.72 -7.70
C ARG A 39 0.83 -18.12 -6.24
N GLN A 40 -0.19 -17.77 -5.47
CA GLN A 40 -0.19 -17.92 -4.02
C GLN A 40 -1.54 -18.47 -3.54
N HIS A 41 -1.48 -19.25 -2.46
CA HIS A 41 -2.66 -19.75 -1.76
C HIS A 41 -2.57 -19.30 -0.29
N PRO A 42 -2.91 -18.04 0.01
CA PRO A 42 -2.79 -17.49 1.36
C PRO A 42 -3.75 -18.22 2.30
N LYS A 43 -3.28 -18.53 3.52
CA LYS A 43 -4.12 -19.09 4.58
C LYS A 43 -5.11 -18.10 5.14
N VAL A 44 -4.77 -16.81 5.09
CA VAL A 44 -5.65 -15.71 5.44
C VAL A 44 -5.37 -14.52 4.52
N VAL A 45 -6.42 -13.85 4.07
CA VAL A 45 -6.32 -12.60 3.33
C VAL A 45 -6.84 -11.47 4.22
N VAL A 46 -6.09 -10.38 4.29
CA VAL A 46 -6.50 -9.18 5.06
C VAL A 46 -6.71 -8.03 4.09
N PHE A 47 -7.92 -7.47 4.10
CA PHE A 47 -8.25 -6.26 3.35
C PHE A 47 -8.36 -5.07 4.29
N GLU A 48 -7.56 -4.04 4.09
CA GLU A 48 -7.76 -2.75 4.76
C GLU A 48 -8.93 -2.02 4.10
N VAL A 49 -9.96 -1.66 4.89
CA VAL A 49 -11.26 -1.21 4.35
C VAL A 49 -11.28 0.25 3.87
N ASN A 50 -10.21 1.02 4.09
CA ASN A 50 -10.20 2.45 3.75
C ASN A 50 -10.48 2.74 2.27
N GLY A 51 -10.12 1.82 1.38
CA GLY A 51 -10.39 1.93 -0.06
C GLY A 51 -11.89 1.95 -0.41
N PHE A 52 -12.74 1.41 0.47
CA PHE A 52 -14.20 1.39 0.32
C PHE A 52 -14.89 2.55 1.07
N LEU A 53 -14.16 3.27 1.93
CA LEU A 53 -14.72 4.32 2.79
C LEU A 53 -14.53 5.72 2.20
N GLN A 54 -14.67 5.83 0.89
CA GLN A 54 -14.48 7.05 0.12
C GLN A 54 -15.78 7.48 -0.59
N ASN A 55 -15.85 8.73 -1.03
CA ASN A 55 -16.95 9.20 -1.89
C ASN A 55 -16.82 8.65 -3.32
N ASP A 56 -17.89 8.69 -4.10
CA ASP A 56 -17.93 8.09 -5.43
C ASP A 56 -16.89 8.67 -6.38
N SER A 57 -16.59 9.97 -6.31
CA SER A 57 -15.56 10.60 -7.14
C SER A 57 -14.14 10.04 -6.91
N TYR A 58 -13.92 9.31 -5.82
CA TYR A 58 -12.65 8.65 -5.55
C TYR A 58 -12.41 7.48 -6.50
N TYR A 59 -13.47 6.76 -6.87
CA TYR A 59 -13.40 5.61 -7.77
C TYR A 59 -13.12 6.01 -9.23
N ASP A 60 -13.45 7.24 -9.60
CA ASP A 60 -13.28 7.77 -10.96
C ASP A 60 -11.87 8.37 -11.21
N ARG A 61 -10.96 8.24 -10.24
CA ARG A 61 -9.60 8.78 -10.36
C ARG A 61 -8.72 7.89 -11.24
N THR A 62 -8.70 8.14 -12.53
CA THR A 62 -7.95 7.40 -13.55
C THR A 62 -6.47 7.17 -13.18
N VAL A 63 -5.79 8.17 -12.62
CA VAL A 63 -4.40 8.04 -12.18
C VAL A 63 -4.21 6.93 -11.14
N LYS A 64 -5.21 6.69 -10.26
CA LYS A 64 -5.15 5.61 -9.27
C LYS A 64 -5.38 4.25 -9.90
N LEU A 65 -6.23 4.18 -10.91
CA LEU A 65 -6.43 2.97 -11.71
C LEU A 65 -5.15 2.60 -12.46
N HIS A 66 -4.51 3.56 -13.14
CA HIS A 66 -3.23 3.34 -13.84
C HIS A 66 -2.13 2.81 -12.92
N SER A 67 -2.05 3.30 -11.66
CA SER A 67 -1.02 2.86 -10.72
C SER A 67 -1.06 1.35 -10.42
N TRP A 68 -2.20 0.69 -10.62
CA TRP A 68 -2.35 -0.75 -10.50
C TRP A 68 -2.41 -1.44 -11.86
N ILE A 69 -3.35 -1.06 -12.72
CA ILE A 69 -3.67 -1.75 -13.98
C ILE A 69 -2.46 -1.87 -14.90
N ASP A 70 -1.64 -0.82 -14.98
CA ASP A 70 -0.44 -0.81 -15.83
C ASP A 70 0.66 -1.78 -15.34
N ASN A 71 0.57 -2.22 -14.10
CA ASN A 71 1.52 -3.13 -13.45
C ASN A 71 1.00 -4.57 -13.29
N ILE A 72 -0.22 -4.87 -13.75
CA ILE A 72 -0.76 -6.24 -13.73
C ILE A 72 0.00 -7.09 -14.75
N HIS A 73 0.58 -8.21 -14.28
CA HIS A 73 1.35 -9.13 -15.13
C HIS A 73 0.46 -10.16 -15.82
N ASN A 74 -0.60 -10.61 -15.17
CA ASN A 74 -1.58 -11.53 -15.76
C ASN A 74 -2.45 -10.77 -16.76
N LYS A 75 -2.33 -11.13 -18.06
CA LYS A 75 -3.03 -10.43 -19.15
C LYS A 75 -4.54 -10.54 -19.06
N GLU A 76 -5.05 -11.69 -18.63
CA GLU A 76 -6.47 -11.93 -18.43
C GLU A 76 -7.00 -11.06 -17.29
N ASN A 77 -6.35 -11.09 -16.12
CA ASN A 77 -6.69 -10.20 -15.02
C ASN A 77 -6.67 -8.72 -15.42
N ARG A 78 -5.66 -8.31 -16.20
CA ARG A 78 -5.58 -6.93 -16.69
C ARG A 78 -6.76 -6.58 -17.59
N PHE A 79 -7.11 -7.46 -18.53
CA PHE A 79 -8.23 -7.27 -19.43
C PHE A 79 -9.55 -7.17 -18.66
N ASP A 80 -9.82 -8.14 -17.78
CA ASP A 80 -11.03 -8.17 -16.97
C ASP A 80 -11.15 -6.93 -16.08
N THR A 81 -10.04 -6.53 -15.44
CA THR A 81 -10.01 -5.32 -14.59
C THR A 81 -10.40 -4.07 -15.41
N ILE A 82 -9.87 -3.92 -16.64
CA ILE A 82 -10.21 -2.79 -17.49
C ILE A 82 -11.70 -2.83 -17.83
N GLN A 83 -12.26 -4.00 -18.18
CA GLN A 83 -13.67 -4.13 -18.53
C GLN A 83 -14.62 -3.88 -17.34
N GLU A 84 -14.23 -4.32 -16.14
CA GLU A 84 -15.05 -4.27 -14.93
C GLU A 84 -15.12 -2.86 -14.33
N ILE A 85 -14.02 -2.12 -14.31
CA ILE A 85 -13.95 -0.89 -13.50
C ILE A 85 -13.58 0.38 -14.27
N VAL A 86 -13.08 0.27 -15.50
CA VAL A 86 -12.72 1.45 -16.30
C VAL A 86 -13.90 1.87 -17.19
N PRO A 87 -14.35 3.13 -17.12
CA PRO A 87 -15.39 3.62 -18.01
C PRO A 87 -15.04 3.39 -19.49
N LYS A 88 -16.00 2.98 -20.31
CA LYS A 88 -15.78 2.61 -21.73
C LYS A 88 -15.01 3.67 -22.52
N TYR A 89 -15.30 4.95 -22.29
CA TYR A 89 -14.66 6.06 -23.01
C TYR A 89 -13.18 6.25 -22.60
N GLU A 90 -12.73 5.65 -21.48
CA GLU A 90 -11.35 5.71 -21.02
C GLU A 90 -10.53 4.43 -21.27
N GLN A 91 -11.18 3.32 -21.62
CA GLN A 91 -10.49 2.02 -21.76
C GLN A 91 -9.35 2.06 -22.77
N ASP A 92 -9.47 2.88 -23.84
CA ASP A 92 -8.39 3.05 -24.81
C ASP A 92 -7.11 3.67 -24.21
N ASN A 93 -7.23 4.44 -23.13
CA ASN A 93 -6.08 4.98 -22.41
C ASN A 93 -5.28 3.88 -21.67
N PHE A 94 -5.90 2.76 -21.36
CA PHE A 94 -5.28 1.61 -20.68
C PHE A 94 -4.81 0.53 -21.65
N THR A 95 -5.33 0.48 -22.85
CA THR A 95 -5.04 -0.60 -23.83
C THR A 95 -4.11 -0.16 -24.94
N ASN A 96 -4.09 1.13 -25.30
CA ASN A 96 -3.30 1.65 -26.39
C ASN A 96 -1.87 2.03 -25.93
N PRO A 97 -0.81 1.29 -26.34
CA PRO A 97 0.56 1.55 -25.94
C PRO A 97 1.05 2.96 -26.28
N LEU A 98 0.57 3.53 -27.38
CA LEU A 98 0.97 4.89 -27.80
C LEU A 98 0.44 5.94 -26.81
N LYS A 99 -0.77 5.76 -26.28
CA LYS A 99 -1.35 6.64 -25.27
C LYS A 99 -0.67 6.47 -23.92
N LEU A 100 -0.41 5.23 -23.49
CA LEU A 100 0.29 4.91 -22.25
C LEU A 100 1.69 5.52 -22.17
N HIS A 101 2.39 5.57 -23.29
CA HIS A 101 3.81 5.97 -23.34
C HIS A 101 4.06 7.32 -24.02
N HIS A 102 3.02 7.96 -24.50
CA HIS A 102 3.10 9.20 -25.28
C HIS A 102 3.87 10.35 -24.61
N SER A 103 3.85 10.42 -23.28
CA SER A 103 4.57 11.46 -22.53
C SER A 103 6.01 11.09 -22.16
N ASN A 104 6.40 9.82 -22.29
CA ASN A 104 7.68 9.32 -21.79
C ASN A 104 8.87 9.89 -22.58
N TRP A 105 8.68 10.21 -23.85
CA TRP A 105 9.75 10.78 -24.69
C TRP A 105 10.12 12.23 -24.34
N LYS A 106 9.23 12.93 -23.58
CA LYS A 106 9.48 14.32 -23.14
C LYS A 106 10.51 14.41 -22.01
N ASP A 107 10.79 13.29 -21.34
CA ASP A 107 11.72 13.24 -20.23
C ASP A 107 12.60 11.98 -20.29
N ILE A 108 13.45 11.93 -21.32
CA ILE A 108 14.32 10.78 -21.61
C ILE A 108 15.24 10.48 -20.41
N GLY A 109 15.69 11.50 -19.67
CA GLY A 109 16.56 11.31 -18.50
C GLY A 109 15.87 10.51 -17.39
N LYS A 110 14.63 10.86 -17.05
CA LYS A 110 13.82 10.08 -16.08
C LYS A 110 13.47 8.70 -16.60
N CYS A 111 13.16 8.59 -17.90
CA CYS A 111 12.91 7.29 -18.54
C CYS A 111 14.14 6.38 -18.49
N ALA A 112 15.33 6.89 -18.74
CA ALA A 112 16.56 6.11 -18.67
C ALA A 112 16.83 5.61 -17.24
N HIS A 113 16.66 6.47 -16.23
CA HIS A 113 16.78 6.07 -14.82
C HIS A 113 15.74 5.02 -14.43
N THR A 114 14.48 5.22 -14.81
CA THR A 114 13.40 4.25 -14.56
C THR A 114 13.68 2.93 -15.28
N PHE A 115 14.20 2.97 -16.48
CA PHE A 115 14.59 1.76 -17.24
C PHE A 115 15.72 1.00 -16.53
N ALA A 116 16.78 1.67 -16.11
CA ALA A 116 17.88 1.05 -15.37
C ALA A 116 17.38 0.43 -14.04
N THR A 117 16.49 1.13 -13.33
CA THR A 117 15.84 0.62 -12.11
C THR A 117 15.03 -0.65 -12.40
N ARG A 118 14.21 -0.64 -13.45
CA ARG A 118 13.39 -1.80 -13.83
C ARG A 118 14.23 -2.98 -14.30
N VAL A 119 15.33 -2.74 -15.00
CA VAL A 119 16.30 -3.77 -15.37
C VAL A 119 16.92 -4.39 -14.11
N GLY A 120 17.34 -3.56 -13.15
CA GLY A 120 17.83 -4.02 -11.85
C GLY A 120 16.79 -4.86 -11.11
N MET A 121 15.53 -4.41 -11.06
CA MET A 121 14.42 -5.16 -10.46
C MET A 121 14.13 -6.49 -11.16
N TYR A 122 14.24 -6.54 -12.49
CA TYR A 122 14.05 -7.76 -13.27
C TYR A 122 15.04 -8.87 -12.89
N PHE A 123 16.28 -8.49 -12.61
CA PHE A 123 17.31 -9.43 -12.17
C PHE A 123 17.26 -9.73 -10.67
N ALA A 124 16.53 -8.95 -9.91
CA ALA A 124 16.31 -9.20 -8.49
C ALA A 124 15.18 -10.23 -8.29
N LYS A 125 15.51 -11.36 -7.70
CA LYS A 125 14.55 -12.46 -7.54
C LYS A 125 13.36 -12.11 -6.63
N THR A 126 13.56 -11.26 -5.60
CA THR A 126 12.51 -10.94 -4.61
C THR A 126 12.85 -9.66 -3.84
N SER A 127 11.86 -8.80 -3.60
CA SER A 127 12.01 -7.70 -2.66
C SER A 127 11.98 -8.18 -1.22
N CYS A 128 13.00 -7.82 -0.45
CA CYS A 128 13.06 -8.11 0.98
C CYS A 128 12.04 -7.31 1.80
N MET A 129 11.54 -6.20 1.27
CA MET A 129 10.47 -5.42 1.94
C MET A 129 9.10 -6.08 1.85
N LYS A 130 8.91 -7.07 0.97
CA LYS A 130 7.65 -7.82 0.82
C LYS A 130 6.43 -6.90 0.65
N GLY A 131 6.59 -5.83 -0.13
CA GLY A 131 5.54 -4.84 -0.37
C GLY A 131 5.37 -3.78 0.71
N PHE A 132 6.12 -3.85 1.82
CA PHE A 132 6.08 -2.81 2.84
C PHE A 132 6.78 -1.55 2.34
N SER A 133 6.12 -0.41 2.54
CA SER A 133 6.67 0.93 2.32
C SER A 133 6.17 1.86 3.42
N SER A 134 7.03 2.68 3.99
CA SER A 134 6.68 3.66 5.01
C SER A 134 7.70 4.80 5.03
N ILE A 135 7.47 5.79 5.88
CA ILE A 135 8.28 6.98 6.06
C ILE A 135 8.70 7.06 7.52
N ALA A 136 9.94 7.47 7.79
CA ALA A 136 10.44 7.66 9.15
C ALA A 136 9.99 9.00 9.78
N LYS A 137 9.51 9.94 8.97
CA LYS A 137 9.12 11.28 9.40
C LYS A 137 8.01 11.24 10.45
N TYR A 138 8.04 12.17 11.39
CA TYR A 138 7.01 12.36 12.41
C TYR A 138 5.95 13.34 11.95
N SER A 139 4.74 13.22 12.51
CA SER A 139 3.71 14.24 12.34
C SER A 139 4.05 15.47 13.19
N ASP A 140 4.02 16.64 12.59
CA ASP A 140 4.34 17.90 13.29
C ASP A 140 3.25 18.27 14.32
N CYS A 141 2.03 17.83 14.13
CA CYS A 141 0.93 18.09 15.06
C CYS A 141 -0.20 17.06 14.90
N PRO A 142 -0.70 16.50 16.01
CA PRO A 142 -1.97 15.78 15.99
C PRO A 142 -3.05 16.77 15.53
N SER A 143 -3.70 16.46 14.43
CA SER A 143 -4.58 17.46 13.80
C SER A 143 -5.86 17.71 14.59
N GLY A 144 -6.23 16.85 15.55
CA GLY A 144 -7.53 16.88 16.21
C GLY A 144 -8.72 16.86 15.25
N LYS A 145 -8.45 16.82 13.95
CA LYS A 145 -9.45 16.86 12.89
C LYS A 145 -10.20 15.54 12.84
N GLN A 146 -11.47 15.64 12.53
CA GLN A 146 -12.32 14.47 12.29
C GLN A 146 -12.38 14.19 10.78
N LYS A 147 -12.46 12.90 10.44
CA LYS A 147 -12.69 12.44 9.07
C LYS A 147 -14.10 11.85 8.96
N LYS A 148 -14.88 12.32 7.98
CA LYS A 148 -16.11 11.67 7.59
C LYS A 148 -15.77 10.52 6.66
N LEU A 149 -16.32 9.35 6.93
CA LEU A 149 -16.26 8.17 6.09
C LEU A 149 -17.51 8.10 5.20
N TYR A 150 -17.37 7.47 4.05
CA TYR A 150 -18.46 7.26 3.10
C TYR A 150 -18.50 5.77 2.75
N PHE A 151 -19.66 5.17 2.90
CA PHE A 151 -19.93 3.83 2.39
C PHE A 151 -21.17 3.92 1.51
N THR A 152 -20.91 4.34 0.26
CA THR A 152 -21.94 4.61 -0.76
C THR A 152 -22.45 3.32 -1.38
N ASP A 153 -23.53 3.39 -2.16
CA ASP A 153 -24.02 2.24 -2.93
C ASP A 153 -22.93 1.68 -3.85
N LYS A 154 -22.15 2.57 -4.50
CA LYS A 154 -21.00 2.20 -5.34
C LYS A 154 -19.90 1.48 -4.53
N SER A 155 -19.62 1.96 -3.30
CA SER A 155 -18.69 1.28 -2.39
C SER A 155 -19.18 -0.12 -2.00
N ARG A 156 -20.47 -0.21 -1.70
CA ARG A 156 -21.15 -1.45 -1.33
C ARG A 156 -21.11 -2.45 -2.49
N GLU A 157 -21.39 -2.02 -3.70
CA GLU A 157 -21.32 -2.85 -4.91
C GLU A 157 -19.91 -3.45 -5.09
N TYR A 158 -18.86 -2.64 -5.06
CA TYR A 158 -17.48 -3.13 -5.17
C TYR A 158 -17.06 -4.06 -4.03
N MET A 159 -17.54 -3.81 -2.81
CA MET A 159 -17.26 -4.70 -1.69
C MET A 159 -18.00 -6.03 -1.84
N THR A 160 -19.26 -6.00 -2.25
CA THR A 160 -20.06 -7.20 -2.54
C THR A 160 -19.39 -8.06 -3.61
N ASP A 161 -18.99 -7.45 -4.72
CA ASP A 161 -18.30 -8.13 -5.82
C ASP A 161 -16.97 -8.80 -5.35
N LEU A 162 -16.22 -8.14 -4.46
CA LEU A 162 -15.04 -8.73 -3.85
C LEU A 162 -15.39 -9.91 -2.93
N LEU A 163 -16.43 -9.79 -2.10
CA LEU A 163 -16.88 -10.84 -1.18
C LEU A 163 -17.35 -12.07 -1.95
N GLU A 164 -18.14 -11.87 -3.00
CA GLU A 164 -18.58 -12.95 -3.91
C GLU A 164 -17.40 -13.61 -4.61
N TYR A 165 -16.43 -12.82 -5.08
CA TYR A 165 -15.22 -13.35 -5.66
C TYR A 165 -14.41 -14.18 -4.67
N CYS A 166 -14.25 -13.76 -3.42
CA CYS A 166 -13.59 -14.55 -2.38
C CYS A 166 -14.29 -15.91 -2.18
N LYS A 167 -15.63 -15.93 -2.14
CA LYS A 167 -16.41 -17.18 -2.05
C LYS A 167 -16.20 -18.08 -3.26
N ALA A 168 -16.29 -17.53 -4.46
CA ALA A 168 -16.14 -18.27 -5.71
C ALA A 168 -14.74 -18.89 -5.85
N GLN A 169 -13.70 -18.23 -5.31
CA GLN A 169 -12.32 -18.73 -5.31
C GLN A 169 -11.97 -19.63 -4.12
N GLY A 170 -12.93 -19.93 -3.25
CA GLY A 170 -12.71 -20.76 -2.07
C GLY A 170 -11.75 -20.15 -1.04
N VAL A 171 -11.64 -18.82 -0.97
CA VAL A 171 -10.85 -18.14 0.06
C VAL A 171 -11.62 -18.20 1.38
N GLU A 172 -11.26 -19.15 2.24
CA GLU A 172 -12.02 -19.45 3.45
C GLU A 172 -11.87 -18.42 4.55
N LYS A 173 -10.68 -17.85 4.70
CA LYS A 173 -10.34 -16.95 5.81
C LYS A 173 -9.98 -15.57 5.29
N VAL A 174 -10.90 -14.65 5.50
CA VAL A 174 -10.76 -13.25 5.10
C VAL A 174 -11.07 -12.37 6.29
N LEU A 175 -10.17 -11.43 6.56
CA LEU A 175 -10.35 -10.36 7.53
C LEU A 175 -10.47 -9.03 6.80
N PHE A 176 -11.57 -8.34 6.95
CA PHE A 176 -11.69 -6.94 6.61
C PHE A 176 -11.32 -6.09 7.82
N ALA A 177 -10.28 -5.28 7.70
CA ALA A 177 -9.69 -4.58 8.83
C ALA A 177 -9.66 -3.07 8.62
N ARG A 178 -10.04 -2.32 9.63
CA ARG A 178 -9.79 -0.89 9.70
C ARG A 178 -8.52 -0.64 10.50
N PHE A 179 -7.46 -0.16 9.85
CA PHE A 179 -6.19 0.12 10.49
C PHE A 179 -6.23 1.44 11.28
N PRO A 180 -5.32 1.65 12.25
CA PRO A 180 -5.28 2.88 13.02
C PRO A 180 -4.97 4.11 12.15
N HIS A 181 -5.74 5.18 12.31
CA HIS A 181 -5.52 6.49 11.73
C HIS A 181 -5.39 7.53 12.84
N GLU A 182 -4.72 8.63 12.59
CA GLU A 182 -4.62 9.72 13.56
C GLU A 182 -5.96 10.44 13.71
N LYS A 183 -6.64 10.74 12.59
CA LYS A 183 -7.94 11.40 12.60
C LYS A 183 -9.05 10.52 13.20
N LYS A 184 -9.81 11.08 14.11
CA LYS A 184 -11.01 10.43 14.66
C LYS A 184 -12.11 10.35 13.58
N VAL A 185 -12.82 9.23 13.55
CA VAL A 185 -13.97 9.07 12.66
C VAL A 185 -15.13 9.91 13.16
N LYS A 186 -15.73 10.74 12.29
CA LYS A 186 -16.89 11.58 12.61
C LYS A 186 -18.20 10.79 12.70
N ASN A 187 -18.32 9.75 11.90
CA ASN A 187 -19.54 8.93 11.72
C ASN A 187 -19.21 7.42 11.83
N PRO A 188 -18.96 6.92 13.03
CA PRO A 188 -18.52 5.53 13.23
C PRO A 188 -19.56 4.49 12.80
N GLN A 189 -20.84 4.86 12.71
CA GLN A 189 -21.91 3.97 12.24
C GLN A 189 -21.60 3.34 10.88
N VAL A 190 -20.93 4.05 10.01
CA VAL A 190 -20.49 3.53 8.69
C VAL A 190 -19.64 2.25 8.81
N LEU A 191 -18.88 2.11 9.87
CA LEU A 191 -18.10 0.87 10.11
C LEU A 191 -19.00 -0.29 10.54
N CYS A 192 -20.15 -0.02 11.18
CA CYS A 192 -21.15 -1.06 11.46
C CYS A 192 -21.78 -1.57 10.17
N ASP A 193 -22.10 -0.67 9.23
CA ASP A 193 -22.69 -1.04 7.93
C ASP A 193 -21.72 -1.92 7.12
N VAL A 194 -20.41 -1.61 7.17
CA VAL A 194 -19.36 -2.44 6.54
C VAL A 194 -19.25 -3.79 7.24
N LYS A 195 -19.27 -3.80 8.58
CA LYS A 195 -19.20 -5.03 9.38
C LYS A 195 -20.36 -5.96 9.05
N GLU A 196 -21.59 -5.44 9.07
CA GLU A 196 -22.80 -6.22 8.76
C GLU A 196 -22.70 -6.87 7.36
N LEU A 197 -22.25 -6.12 6.35
CA LEU A 197 -22.08 -6.67 5.01
C LEU A 197 -21.01 -7.78 4.99
N VAL A 198 -19.86 -7.58 5.59
CA VAL A 198 -18.76 -8.55 5.62
C VAL A 198 -19.20 -9.84 6.36
N GLU A 199 -19.80 -9.69 7.54
CA GLU A 199 -20.26 -10.80 8.37
C GLU A 199 -21.42 -11.57 7.72
N SER A 200 -22.27 -10.93 6.91
CA SER A 200 -23.33 -11.61 6.16
C SER A 200 -22.79 -12.62 5.14
N TYR A 201 -21.54 -12.44 4.69
CA TYR A 201 -20.80 -13.39 3.87
C TYR A 201 -20.00 -14.42 4.69
N GLY A 202 -20.08 -14.37 6.04
CA GLY A 202 -19.34 -15.27 6.94
C GLY A 202 -17.85 -15.01 6.98
N TYR A 203 -17.43 -13.74 6.76
CA TYR A 203 -16.05 -13.28 6.91
C TYR A 203 -15.92 -12.38 8.14
N ASP A 204 -14.69 -12.16 8.58
CA ASP A 204 -14.41 -11.41 9.79
C ASP A 204 -14.20 -9.91 9.51
N PHE A 205 -14.67 -9.08 10.44
CA PHE A 205 -14.40 -7.65 10.47
C PHE A 205 -13.75 -7.24 11.79
N ALA A 206 -12.69 -6.42 11.73
CA ALA A 206 -12.06 -5.83 12.90
C ALA A 206 -11.70 -4.36 12.66
N SER A 207 -11.97 -3.51 13.66
CA SER A 207 -11.53 -2.12 13.65
C SER A 207 -10.52 -1.86 14.76
N PHE A 208 -9.30 -1.49 14.37
CA PHE A 208 -8.20 -1.17 15.28
C PHE A 208 -8.09 0.34 15.55
N GLU A 209 -9.04 1.14 15.07
CA GLU A 209 -9.08 2.59 15.32
C GLU A 209 -9.17 2.95 16.81
N GLY A 210 -9.90 2.17 17.59
CA GLY A 210 -10.06 2.34 19.03
C GLY A 210 -8.89 1.81 19.86
N ASP A 211 -8.03 0.99 19.29
CA ASP A 211 -7.04 0.22 20.02
C ASP A 211 -5.68 0.93 20.15
N LYS A 212 -5.57 2.19 19.75
CA LYS A 212 -4.29 2.93 19.72
C LYS A 212 -3.54 2.89 21.06
N GLU A 213 -4.22 3.08 22.18
CA GLU A 213 -3.62 2.97 23.51
C GLU A 213 -3.13 1.55 23.79
N LEU A 214 -3.94 0.55 23.49
CA LEU A 214 -3.62 -0.87 23.67
C LEU A 214 -2.43 -1.31 22.80
N ILE A 215 -2.33 -0.77 21.58
CA ILE A 215 -1.22 -0.98 20.66
C ILE A 215 0.03 -0.19 21.12
N GLY A 216 -0.13 0.82 21.96
CA GLY A 216 0.92 1.76 22.35
C GLY A 216 1.23 2.78 21.24
N ILE A 217 0.25 3.13 20.40
CA ILE A 217 0.39 4.12 19.34
C ILE A 217 0.17 5.51 19.90
N ASN A 218 1.15 6.39 19.66
CA ASN A 218 1.14 7.80 20.00
C ASN A 218 0.96 8.64 18.73
N SER A 219 0.03 9.59 18.74
CA SER A 219 -0.26 10.44 17.57
C SER A 219 0.94 11.26 17.09
N ARG A 220 1.85 11.66 17.97
CA ARG A 220 3.01 12.45 17.64
C ARG A 220 4.13 11.61 17.03
N ASP A 221 4.41 10.45 17.62
CA ASP A 221 5.64 9.70 17.35
C ASP A 221 5.44 8.57 16.32
N ASP A 222 4.19 8.15 16.09
CA ASP A 222 3.86 6.93 15.34
C ASP A 222 3.14 7.19 14.01
N PHE A 223 2.85 8.45 13.67
CA PHE A 223 2.27 8.84 12.39
C PHE A 223 3.20 9.79 11.65
N TYR A 224 3.26 9.70 10.32
CA TYR A 224 3.93 10.70 9.52
C TYR A 224 2.95 11.74 8.94
N ASN A 225 1.68 11.42 8.91
CA ASN A 225 0.58 12.35 8.61
C ASN A 225 -0.71 11.85 9.28
N SER A 226 -1.79 12.58 9.10
CA SER A 226 -3.07 12.27 9.75
C SER A 226 -3.74 10.95 9.30
N GLU A 227 -3.20 10.25 8.32
CA GLU A 227 -3.81 9.06 7.73
C GLU A 227 -2.90 7.83 7.75
N HIS A 228 -1.59 8.00 7.98
CA HIS A 228 -0.66 6.91 7.82
C HIS A 228 0.32 6.82 8.98
N LEU A 229 0.52 5.61 9.46
CA LEU A 229 1.57 5.27 10.39
C LEU A 229 2.94 5.50 9.75
N ASN A 230 3.89 6.01 10.54
CA ASN A 230 5.29 5.99 10.18
C ASN A 230 5.92 4.62 10.47
N ILE A 231 7.24 4.48 10.32
CA ILE A 231 7.96 3.24 10.58
C ILE A 231 7.72 2.72 12.01
N ASN A 232 7.74 3.60 13.02
CA ASN A 232 7.56 3.20 14.42
C ASN A 232 6.15 2.69 14.68
N GLY A 233 5.13 3.46 14.24
CA GLY A 233 3.74 3.06 14.37
C GLY A 233 3.43 1.76 13.62
N SER A 234 4.00 1.60 12.42
CA SER A 234 3.85 0.37 11.63
C SER A 234 4.42 -0.86 12.35
N ARG A 235 5.56 -0.73 13.05
CA ARG A 235 6.13 -1.82 13.84
C ARG A 235 5.23 -2.23 14.98
N LYS A 236 4.76 -1.25 15.76
CA LYS A 236 3.83 -1.48 16.88
C LYS A 236 2.55 -2.15 16.40
N PHE A 237 1.95 -1.59 15.35
CA PHE A 237 0.73 -2.15 14.78
C PHE A 237 0.95 -3.55 14.19
N THR A 238 2.07 -3.80 13.52
CA THR A 238 2.39 -5.13 13.00
C THR A 238 2.50 -6.17 14.10
N ALA A 239 3.12 -5.84 15.24
CA ALA A 239 3.20 -6.74 16.39
C ALA A 239 1.80 -7.06 16.94
N TYR A 240 0.95 -6.05 17.11
CA TYR A 240 -0.43 -6.24 17.58
C TYR A 240 -1.27 -7.06 16.59
N MET A 241 -1.22 -6.70 15.32
CA MET A 241 -1.94 -7.40 14.25
C MET A 241 -1.47 -8.85 14.11
N GLY A 242 -0.16 -9.10 14.22
CA GLY A 242 0.39 -10.46 14.19
C GLY A 242 -0.14 -11.31 15.33
N LYS A 243 -0.25 -10.74 16.54
CA LYS A 243 -0.88 -11.42 17.68
C LYS A 243 -2.35 -11.71 17.40
N TYR A 244 -3.10 -10.73 16.92
CA TYR A 244 -4.52 -10.90 16.56
C TYR A 244 -4.70 -12.03 15.54
N LEU A 245 -3.87 -12.07 14.49
CA LEU A 245 -3.91 -13.12 13.47
C LEU A 245 -3.56 -14.50 14.05
N SER A 246 -2.58 -14.58 14.95
CA SER A 246 -2.22 -15.80 15.66
C SER A 246 -3.37 -16.37 16.46
N ASP A 247 -3.98 -15.50 17.27
CA ASP A 247 -5.04 -15.90 18.19
C ASP A 247 -6.32 -16.37 17.46
N ASN A 248 -6.63 -15.76 16.30
CA ASN A 248 -7.89 -16.00 15.60
C ASN A 248 -7.78 -16.99 14.43
N TYR A 249 -6.60 -17.13 13.78
CA TYR A 249 -6.48 -17.88 12.52
C TYR A 249 -5.58 -19.11 12.60
N ARG A 250 -4.98 -19.40 13.76
CA ARG A 250 -4.09 -20.56 13.97
C ARG A 250 -3.03 -20.69 12.86
N LEU A 251 -2.33 -19.59 12.59
CA LEU A 251 -1.29 -19.57 11.57
C LEU A 251 -0.09 -20.39 12.03
N ASN A 252 0.45 -21.20 11.10
CA ASN A 252 1.65 -21.98 11.37
C ASN A 252 2.91 -21.13 11.14
N ALA A 253 3.85 -21.19 12.09
CA ALA A 253 5.17 -20.57 12.01
C ALA A 253 6.27 -21.57 11.63
N ASP A 254 5.95 -22.87 11.51
CA ASP A 254 6.90 -23.90 11.11
C ASP A 254 7.15 -23.87 9.62
N HIS A 255 8.37 -23.65 9.23
CA HIS A 255 8.81 -23.57 7.84
C HIS A 255 10.04 -24.41 7.61
N SER A 256 10.27 -24.79 6.34
CA SER A 256 11.49 -25.47 5.95
C SER A 256 12.73 -24.59 6.23
N PRO A 257 13.92 -25.20 6.43
CA PRO A 257 15.16 -24.47 6.66
C PRO A 257 15.45 -23.43 5.56
N GLU A 258 15.08 -23.71 4.31
CA GLU A 258 15.26 -22.82 3.17
C GLU A 258 14.40 -21.56 3.30
N ILE A 259 13.13 -21.72 3.69
CA ILE A 259 12.22 -20.60 3.94
C ILE A 259 12.70 -19.77 5.12
N GLN A 260 13.10 -20.43 6.21
CA GLN A 260 13.65 -19.77 7.41
C GLN A 260 14.89 -18.95 7.06
N SER A 261 15.83 -19.53 6.29
CA SER A 261 17.04 -18.83 5.85
C SER A 261 16.71 -17.63 4.95
N ALA A 262 15.84 -17.81 3.94
CA ALA A 262 15.47 -16.75 3.01
C ALA A 262 14.73 -15.58 3.69
N TRP A 263 13.82 -15.89 4.59
CA TRP A 263 13.07 -14.87 5.32
C TRP A 263 13.90 -14.17 6.39
N GLY A 264 14.78 -14.91 7.08
CA GLY A 264 15.75 -14.35 8.00
C GLY A 264 16.70 -13.36 7.33
N GLU A 265 17.21 -13.70 6.14
CA GLU A 265 18.03 -12.79 5.34
C GLU A 265 17.23 -11.56 4.87
N CYS A 266 15.98 -11.74 4.42
CA CYS A 266 15.12 -10.62 4.07
C CYS A 266 14.87 -9.69 5.26
N ALA A 267 14.57 -10.23 6.43
CA ALA A 267 14.35 -9.44 7.63
C ALA A 267 15.60 -8.64 8.00
N ARG A 268 16.78 -9.26 7.95
CA ARG A 268 18.06 -8.60 8.24
C ARG A 268 18.37 -7.45 7.26
N ARG A 269 18.05 -7.62 5.96
CA ARG A 269 18.21 -6.55 4.95
C ARG A 269 17.21 -5.43 5.16
N ALA A 270 15.95 -5.76 5.42
CA ALA A 270 14.92 -4.78 5.71
C ALA A 270 15.27 -3.93 6.93
N ASP A 271 15.80 -4.54 8.01
CA ASP A 271 16.25 -3.82 9.21
C ASP A 271 17.36 -2.80 8.92
N LYS A 272 18.29 -3.10 8.02
CA LYS A 272 19.34 -2.14 7.62
C LYS A 272 18.71 -0.90 6.95
N VAL A 273 17.77 -1.12 6.03
CA VAL A 273 17.09 -0.03 5.32
C VAL A 273 16.23 0.79 6.28
N ILE A 274 15.46 0.14 7.13
CA ILE A 274 14.61 0.78 8.14
C ILE A 274 15.47 1.60 9.10
N SER A 275 16.61 1.07 9.56
CA SER A 275 17.51 1.77 10.47
C SER A 275 18.20 2.97 9.81
N ALA A 276 18.49 2.88 8.51
CA ALA A 276 19.01 4.03 7.75
C ALA A 276 17.96 5.13 7.63
N CYS A 277 16.71 4.78 7.29
CA CYS A 277 15.61 5.73 7.22
C CYS A 277 15.28 6.39 8.58
N ALA A 278 15.41 5.63 9.68
CA ALA A 278 15.17 6.18 11.02
C ALA A 278 16.22 7.21 11.44
N LYS A 279 17.42 7.16 10.87
CA LYS A 279 18.48 8.16 11.11
C LYS A 279 18.34 9.39 10.22
N ASP A 280 17.69 9.27 9.08
CA ASP A 280 17.45 10.36 8.14
C ASP A 280 15.95 10.41 7.84
N THR A 281 15.25 11.31 8.52
CA THR A 281 13.80 11.44 8.45
C THR A 281 13.29 11.95 7.10
N ASP A 282 14.18 12.47 6.24
CA ASP A 282 13.83 12.89 4.88
C ASP A 282 13.80 11.72 3.90
N LEU A 283 14.31 10.55 4.32
CA LEU A 283 14.28 9.34 3.52
C LEU A 283 12.97 8.56 3.73
N SER A 284 12.44 8.06 2.65
CA SER A 284 11.24 7.20 2.60
C SER A 284 11.61 5.81 2.12
N LEU A 285 10.99 4.78 2.70
CA LEU A 285 11.12 3.40 2.22
C LEU A 285 10.55 3.20 0.81
N GLY A 286 9.65 4.08 0.38
CA GLY A 286 9.12 4.14 -0.98
C GLY A 286 9.96 4.96 -1.94
N ASN A 287 11.07 5.54 -1.49
CA ASN A 287 12.01 6.22 -2.37
C ASN A 287 12.75 5.17 -3.22
N HIS A 288 12.83 5.39 -4.53
CA HIS A 288 13.50 4.48 -5.49
C HIS A 288 14.90 4.07 -5.08
N TYR A 289 15.60 4.91 -4.37
CA TYR A 289 16.91 4.68 -3.82
C TYR A 289 16.95 3.50 -2.84
N PHE A 290 16.00 3.43 -1.90
CA PHE A 290 15.93 2.36 -0.91
C PHE A 290 15.36 1.06 -1.49
N GLU A 291 14.41 1.16 -2.40
CA GLU A 291 13.89 0.00 -3.13
C GLU A 291 15.01 -0.70 -3.89
N MET A 292 15.90 0.06 -4.56
CA MET A 292 17.07 -0.49 -5.27
C MET A 292 18.01 -1.25 -4.32
N SER A 293 18.30 -0.70 -3.14
CA SER A 293 19.21 -1.36 -2.18
C SER A 293 18.66 -2.67 -1.63
N VAL A 294 17.34 -2.83 -1.62
CA VAL A 294 16.67 -4.06 -1.18
C VAL A 294 16.58 -5.11 -2.29
N TYR A 295 16.48 -4.66 -3.53
CA TYR A 295 16.34 -5.54 -4.71
C TYR A 295 17.66 -6.10 -5.21
N LEU A 296 18.75 -5.32 -5.11
CA LEU A 296 20.02 -5.71 -5.68
C LEU A 296 20.81 -6.67 -4.78
N PRO A 297 21.62 -7.58 -5.35
CA PRO A 297 22.57 -8.35 -4.58
C PRO A 297 23.51 -7.41 -3.79
N TYR A 298 23.89 -7.81 -2.61
CA TYR A 298 24.65 -7.01 -1.63
C TYR A 298 25.87 -6.25 -2.20
N ASN A 299 26.49 -6.76 -3.28
CA ASN A 299 27.67 -6.16 -3.89
C ASN A 299 27.37 -4.96 -4.81
N PHE A 300 26.10 -4.70 -5.13
CA PHE A 300 25.69 -3.61 -6.04
C PHE A 300 25.27 -2.35 -5.27
N SER A 301 24.96 -2.49 -4.00
CA SER A 301 24.33 -1.41 -3.20
C SER A 301 25.32 -0.29 -2.82
N SER A 302 26.61 -0.55 -2.77
CA SER A 302 27.58 0.44 -2.28
C SER A 302 27.87 1.58 -3.24
N SER A 303 27.83 1.33 -4.57
CA SER A 303 28.13 2.37 -5.57
C SER A 303 26.93 3.25 -5.93
N LEU A 304 25.72 2.73 -5.78
CA LEU A 304 24.49 3.50 -6.01
C LEU A 304 24.04 4.28 -4.75
N ALA A 305 24.48 3.81 -3.58
CA ALA A 305 24.17 4.42 -2.30
C ALA A 305 24.78 5.81 -2.09
N THR A 306 25.75 6.20 -2.88
CA THR A 306 26.44 7.50 -2.75
C THR A 306 25.88 8.62 -3.64
N ASN A 307 25.02 8.30 -4.61
CA ASN A 307 24.41 9.31 -5.45
C ASN A 307 23.08 9.80 -4.81
N LYS A 308 23.14 10.87 -4.02
CA LYS A 308 21.96 11.66 -3.66
C LYS A 308 21.30 12.12 -4.97
N VAL A 309 20.18 11.51 -5.33
CA VAL A 309 19.29 12.10 -6.33
C VAL A 309 18.70 13.34 -5.68
N ALA A 310 19.12 14.50 -6.15
CA ALA A 310 18.53 15.75 -5.72
C ALA A 310 17.02 15.69 -5.94
N ASP A 311 16.28 16.00 -4.90
CA ASP A 311 14.83 16.05 -4.91
C ASP A 311 14.39 17.20 -5.82
N THR A 312 14.12 16.92 -7.09
CA THR A 312 13.71 17.92 -8.09
C THR A 312 12.23 18.32 -7.96
N ASN A 313 11.57 17.94 -6.87
CA ASN A 313 10.15 18.23 -6.65
C ASN A 313 9.87 19.50 -5.80
N ASN A 314 10.89 20.30 -5.46
CA ASN A 314 10.69 21.50 -4.63
C ASN A 314 10.84 22.85 -5.37
N ASP A 315 10.87 22.87 -6.69
CA ASP A 315 10.88 24.15 -7.45
C ASP A 315 9.51 24.56 -8.00
N ALA A 316 8.46 24.47 -7.19
CA ALA A 316 7.28 25.29 -7.42
C ALA A 316 7.53 26.67 -6.82
N LYS A 317 8.18 27.57 -7.58
CA LYS A 317 8.22 29.01 -7.25
C LYS A 317 6.79 29.52 -7.12
N PRO A 318 6.49 30.31 -6.07
CA PRO A 318 5.20 30.96 -5.98
C PRO A 318 5.02 31.91 -7.18
N ALA A 319 3.86 31.83 -7.81
CA ALA A 319 3.46 32.73 -8.88
C ALA A 319 3.58 34.18 -8.41
N LYS A 320 4.40 34.95 -9.11
CA LYS A 320 4.45 36.40 -8.91
C LYS A 320 3.09 36.96 -9.26
N GLU A 321 2.44 37.62 -8.29
CA GLU A 321 1.31 38.50 -8.53
C GLU A 321 1.70 39.60 -9.54
N LEU A 322 1.08 39.59 -10.71
CA LEU A 322 1.16 40.69 -11.65
C LEU A 322 0.24 41.81 -11.13
N ASN A 323 0.83 42.77 -10.42
CA ASN A 323 0.19 44.05 -10.17
C ASN A 323 0.18 44.84 -11.46
N THR A 324 -0.98 44.94 -12.10
CA THR A 324 -1.21 45.91 -13.18
C THR A 324 -1.69 47.23 -12.58
N PRO A 325 -1.03 48.37 -12.86
CA PRO A 325 -1.53 49.66 -12.38
C PRO A 325 -2.68 50.12 -13.27
N VAL A 326 -3.81 50.45 -12.64
CA VAL A 326 -4.91 51.16 -13.25
C VAL A 326 -4.44 52.58 -13.54
N LYS A 327 -4.36 53.01 -14.81
CA LYS A 327 -4.26 54.38 -15.22
C LYS A 327 -5.63 55.06 -15.23
N LYS A 328 -5.63 56.22 -14.65
CA LYS A 328 -6.75 57.18 -14.63
C LYS A 328 -7.22 57.59 -16.04
#